data_c099b6acc34272e83028d7ec3fdd994f
#
_entry.id   c099b6acc34272e83028d7ec3fdd994f
#
_cell.length_a   1.000
_cell.length_b   1.000
_cell.length_c   1.000
_cell.angle_alpha   90.00
_cell.angle_beta   90.00
_cell.angle_gamma   90.00
#
_symmetry.space_group_name_H-M   'P 1'
#
loop_
_entity.id
_entity.type
_entity.pdbx_description
1 polymer ?
#
loop_
_entity_poly.entity_id
_entity_poly.type
_entity_poly.pdbx_seq_one_letter_code
_entity_poly.pdbx_strand_id
1 'polypeptide(L)'
;MNFLGDWITPHGSEGNGTAPENILFNNCCARSNVAFVPAGSIHTLTRQRVLLADIHYITRLTAKISSILGFKDKAARYHEAADKLAAAVNARFASSSGVYLDLLQTHSLMPLATGLVPAALENQTRGHLERQIMVADQGHLDTGLTGTYFLFKHLMEIGRNDLLFTIANQT
;
A
#
# COMPACT_ATOMS: atom_id res chain seq x y z
N MET A 1 -22.86 12.35 -6.31
CA MET A 1 -21.85 11.40 -6.77
C MET A 1 -21.07 10.92 -5.54
N ASN A 2 -21.12 9.63 -5.27
CA ASN A 2 -20.44 9.02 -4.13
C ASN A 2 -19.11 8.45 -4.65
N PHE A 3 -18.13 9.33 -4.83
CA PHE A 3 -16.85 9.03 -5.49
C PHE A 3 -16.16 7.78 -4.93
N LEU A 4 -16.24 7.53 -3.63
CA LEU A 4 -15.69 6.32 -3.02
C LEU A 4 -16.62 5.11 -3.15
N GLY A 5 -17.93 5.31 -3.20
CA GLY A 5 -18.90 4.24 -3.40
C GLY A 5 -18.76 3.57 -4.77
N ASP A 6 -18.46 4.37 -5.79
CA ASP A 6 -18.27 3.88 -7.15
C ASP A 6 -16.94 3.15 -7.36
N TRP A 7 -15.95 3.39 -6.47
CA TRP A 7 -14.65 2.70 -6.49
C TRP A 7 -14.59 1.45 -5.60
N ILE A 8 -15.40 1.41 -4.55
CA ILE A 8 -15.44 0.30 -3.58
C ILE A 8 -16.49 -0.75 -3.96
N THR A 9 -17.47 -0.39 -4.80
CA THR A 9 -18.45 -1.32 -5.35
C THR A 9 -17.84 -2.20 -6.46
N PRO A 10 -18.48 -3.32 -6.83
CA PRO A 10 -17.93 -4.48 -7.55
C PRO A 10 -17.13 -4.22 -8.82
N HIS A 11 -17.12 -3.01 -9.37
CA HIS A 11 -16.23 -2.66 -10.47
C HIS A 11 -14.75 -2.83 -10.16
N GLY A 12 -14.37 -2.78 -8.90
CA GLY A 12 -13.01 -3.11 -8.45
C GLY A 12 -12.73 -4.62 -8.36
N SER A 13 -13.77 -5.45 -8.31
CA SER A 13 -13.63 -6.91 -8.23
C SER A 13 -13.92 -7.64 -9.55
N GLU A 14 -14.61 -6.99 -10.46
CA GLU A 14 -15.01 -7.56 -11.76
C GLU A 14 -14.46 -6.75 -12.95
N GLY A 15 -13.34 -6.05 -12.74
CA GLY A 15 -12.69 -5.23 -13.75
C GLY A 15 -12.55 -5.99 -15.07
N ASN A 16 -13.44 -5.72 -15.97
CA ASN A 16 -13.47 -6.21 -17.34
C ASN A 16 -12.37 -5.46 -18.11
N GLY A 17 -11.13 -5.77 -17.82
CA GLY A 17 -9.90 -5.62 -18.60
C GLY A 17 -9.61 -4.36 -19.44
N THR A 18 -10.41 -3.32 -19.38
CA THR A 18 -10.30 -2.16 -20.26
C THR A 18 -10.04 -0.84 -19.51
N ALA A 19 -9.86 -0.90 -18.21
CA ALA A 19 -9.72 0.28 -17.40
C ALA A 19 -8.26 0.74 -17.25
N PRO A 20 -8.05 1.99 -16.85
CA PRO A 20 -6.75 2.57 -16.51
C PRO A 20 -5.97 1.83 -15.42
N GLU A 21 -6.52 0.79 -14.85
CA GLU A 21 -5.92 -0.15 -13.91
C GLU A 21 -4.55 -0.66 -14.38
N ASN A 22 -4.37 -0.88 -15.68
CA ASN A 22 -3.11 -1.37 -16.23
C ASN A 22 -1.96 -0.34 -16.16
N ILE A 23 -2.25 0.94 -16.13
CA ILE A 23 -1.22 2.00 -16.17
C ILE A 23 -0.67 2.25 -14.76
N LEU A 24 -1.53 2.25 -13.74
CA LEU A 24 -1.10 2.48 -12.36
C LEU A 24 -0.34 1.29 -11.76
N PHE A 25 -0.69 0.07 -12.16
CA PHE A 25 -0.14 -1.14 -11.57
C PHE A 25 1.19 -1.61 -12.18
N ASN A 26 1.44 -1.33 -13.45
CA ASN A 26 2.72 -1.68 -14.06
C ASN A 26 3.91 -0.94 -13.45
N ASN A 27 3.66 0.14 -12.73
CA ASN A 27 4.70 0.94 -12.08
C ASN A 27 4.79 0.71 -10.56
N CYS A 28 3.92 -0.11 -9.99
CA CYS A 28 3.85 -0.27 -8.54
C CYS A 28 4.83 -1.29 -7.97
N CYS A 29 5.14 -2.35 -8.74
CA CYS A 29 6.01 -3.44 -8.30
C CYS A 29 6.97 -3.83 -9.44
N ALA A 30 8.27 -3.63 -9.25
CA ALA A 30 9.27 -3.88 -10.30
C ALA A 30 9.28 -5.34 -10.80
N ARG A 31 9.06 -6.31 -9.92
CA ARG A 31 8.99 -7.74 -10.29
C ARG A 31 7.65 -8.17 -10.91
N SER A 32 6.66 -7.30 -10.94
CA SER A 32 5.37 -7.59 -11.55
C SER A 32 5.22 -7.10 -13.00
N ASN A 33 6.32 -6.78 -13.68
CA ASN A 33 6.36 -6.40 -15.09
C ASN A 33 5.95 -7.53 -16.05
N VAL A 34 4.95 -8.32 -15.69
CA VAL A 34 4.38 -9.33 -16.59
C VAL A 34 3.22 -8.68 -17.33
N ALA A 35 3.40 -8.48 -18.60
CA ALA A 35 2.55 -7.70 -19.50
C ALA A 35 1.10 -8.19 -19.62
N PHE A 36 0.76 -9.33 -19.12
CA PHE A 36 -0.61 -9.85 -19.09
C PHE A 36 -0.75 -10.94 -18.04
N VAL A 37 -1.51 -10.69 -17.00
CA VAL A 37 -1.74 -11.69 -15.96
C VAL A 37 -3.20 -12.12 -16.00
N PRO A 38 -3.49 -13.41 -16.24
CA PRO A 38 -4.86 -13.91 -16.25
C PRO A 38 -5.59 -13.64 -14.93
N ALA A 39 -6.88 -13.32 -15.01
CA ALA A 39 -7.72 -13.19 -13.84
C ALA A 39 -7.62 -14.47 -12.97
N GLY A 40 -7.42 -14.30 -11.66
CA GLY A 40 -7.27 -15.42 -10.73
C GLY A 40 -5.83 -15.88 -10.44
N SER A 41 -4.82 -15.30 -11.09
CA SER A 41 -3.42 -15.60 -10.74
C SER A 41 -3.00 -14.93 -9.42
N ILE A 42 -1.91 -15.43 -8.82
CA ILE A 42 -1.33 -14.85 -7.60
C ILE A 42 -1.00 -13.35 -7.76
N HIS A 43 -0.64 -12.94 -8.96
CA HIS A 43 -0.36 -11.55 -9.31
C HIS A 43 -1.60 -10.66 -9.26
N THR A 44 -2.79 -11.18 -9.57
CA THR A 44 -4.05 -10.43 -9.41
C THR A 44 -4.31 -10.12 -7.94
N LEU A 45 -4.05 -11.08 -7.05
CA LEU A 45 -4.19 -10.88 -5.60
C LEU A 45 -3.21 -9.84 -5.07
N THR A 46 -1.98 -9.84 -5.54
CA THR A 46 -0.95 -8.86 -5.20
C THR A 46 -1.37 -7.44 -5.57
N ARG A 47 -1.87 -7.24 -6.80
CA ARG A 47 -2.35 -5.96 -7.28
C ARG A 47 -3.50 -5.41 -6.43
N GLN A 48 -4.49 -6.24 -6.13
CA GLN A 48 -5.65 -5.83 -5.32
C GLN A 48 -5.25 -5.31 -3.94
N ARG A 49 -4.18 -5.79 -3.37
CA ARG A 49 -3.76 -5.46 -1.99
C ARG A 49 -3.02 -4.13 -1.90
N VAL A 50 -2.17 -3.83 -2.86
CA VAL A 50 -1.56 -2.50 -2.99
C VAL A 50 -2.65 -1.46 -3.19
N LEU A 51 -3.62 -1.74 -4.06
CA LEU A 51 -4.78 -0.88 -4.27
C LEU A 51 -5.60 -0.63 -3.00
N LEU A 52 -5.79 -1.64 -2.15
CA LEU A 52 -6.51 -1.47 -0.89
C LEU A 52 -5.77 -0.55 0.09
N ALA A 53 -4.43 -0.58 0.12
CA ALA A 53 -3.64 0.35 0.90
C ALA A 53 -3.76 1.79 0.35
N ASP A 54 -3.74 1.96 -0.96
CA ASP A 54 -3.96 3.27 -1.60
C ASP A 54 -5.36 3.81 -1.32
N ILE A 55 -6.39 2.97 -1.42
CA ILE A 55 -7.78 3.36 -1.10
C ILE A 55 -7.89 3.78 0.37
N HIS A 56 -7.28 3.03 1.28
CA HIS A 56 -7.23 3.40 2.69
C HIS A 56 -6.58 4.77 2.89
N TYR A 57 -5.42 5.00 2.26
CA TYR A 57 -4.70 6.27 2.34
C TYR A 57 -5.54 7.44 1.83
N ILE A 58 -6.12 7.31 0.64
CA ILE A 58 -6.99 8.34 0.03
C ILE A 58 -8.21 8.61 0.92
N THR A 59 -8.82 7.57 1.49
CA THR A 59 -9.96 7.70 2.39
C THR A 59 -9.59 8.49 3.64
N ARG A 60 -8.44 8.21 4.25
CA ARG A 60 -7.92 8.98 5.39
C ARG A 60 -7.60 10.42 5.04
N LEU A 61 -6.99 10.67 3.88
CA LEU A 61 -6.75 12.04 3.40
C LEU A 61 -8.04 12.80 3.19
N THR A 62 -9.06 12.16 2.61
CA THR A 62 -10.38 12.76 2.40
C THR A 62 -11.04 13.11 3.73
N ALA A 63 -10.93 12.24 4.74
CA ALA A 63 -11.39 12.53 6.10
C ALA A 63 -10.69 13.76 6.69
N LYS A 64 -9.35 13.82 6.57
CA LYS A 64 -8.54 14.94 7.05
C LYS A 64 -8.91 16.25 6.36
N ILE A 65 -9.02 16.26 5.03
CA ILE A 65 -9.42 17.43 4.24
C ILE A 65 -10.83 17.87 4.65
N SER A 66 -11.79 16.93 4.77
CA SER A 66 -13.15 17.22 5.19
C SER A 66 -13.19 17.87 6.59
N SER A 67 -12.32 17.41 7.49
CA SER A 67 -12.18 17.98 8.83
C SER A 67 -11.66 19.42 8.78
N ILE A 68 -10.62 19.69 7.98
CA ILE A 68 -10.04 21.03 7.81
C ILE A 68 -11.06 22.01 7.22
N LEU A 69 -11.89 21.54 6.29
CA LEU A 69 -12.94 22.35 5.64
C LEU A 69 -14.21 22.48 6.51
N GLY A 70 -14.24 21.92 7.73
CA GLY A 70 -15.38 22.01 8.64
C GLY A 70 -16.54 21.06 8.32
N PHE A 71 -16.40 20.13 7.39
CA PHE A 71 -17.42 19.13 7.03
C PHE A 71 -17.39 17.95 8.01
N LYS A 72 -17.81 18.17 9.24
CA LYS A 72 -17.68 17.21 10.35
C LYS A 72 -18.32 15.84 10.04
N ASP A 73 -19.53 15.83 9.49
CA ASP A 73 -20.24 14.58 9.18
C ASP A 73 -19.53 13.77 8.09
N LYS A 74 -19.00 14.46 7.06
CA LYS A 74 -18.21 13.81 6.01
C LYS A 74 -16.91 13.26 6.58
N ALA A 75 -16.22 14.05 7.41
CA ALA A 75 -14.99 13.61 8.07
C ALA A 75 -15.21 12.33 8.89
N ALA A 76 -16.26 12.31 9.73
CA ALA A 76 -16.61 11.14 10.54
C ALA A 76 -16.89 9.90 9.67
N ARG A 77 -17.68 10.04 8.61
CA ARG A 77 -17.98 8.95 7.67
C ARG A 77 -16.74 8.38 6.99
N TYR A 78 -15.82 9.24 6.56
CA TYR A 78 -14.57 8.78 5.92
C TYR A 78 -13.59 8.17 6.91
N HIS A 79 -13.53 8.65 8.16
CA HIS A 79 -12.77 7.98 9.21
C HIS A 79 -13.31 6.57 9.48
N GLU A 80 -14.61 6.44 9.70
CA GLU A 80 -15.25 5.13 9.90
C GLU A 80 -15.02 4.17 8.71
N ALA A 81 -15.10 4.67 7.48
CA ALA A 81 -14.84 3.88 6.28
C ALA A 81 -13.38 3.40 6.21
N ALA A 82 -12.42 4.27 6.55
CA ALA A 82 -11.01 3.92 6.60
C ALA A 82 -10.73 2.86 7.67
N ASP A 83 -11.31 3.00 8.85
CA ASP A 83 -11.14 2.05 9.95
C ASP A 83 -11.71 0.67 9.61
N LYS A 84 -12.91 0.62 9.01
CA LYS A 84 -13.52 -0.63 8.52
C LYS A 84 -12.65 -1.30 7.45
N LEU A 85 -12.13 -0.52 6.51
CA LEU A 85 -11.24 -1.05 5.48
C LEU A 85 -9.95 -1.58 6.08
N ALA A 86 -9.32 -0.85 7.00
CA ALA A 86 -8.12 -1.31 7.69
C ALA A 86 -8.36 -2.62 8.45
N ALA A 87 -9.46 -2.72 9.19
CA ALA A 87 -9.82 -3.94 9.90
C ALA A 87 -10.00 -5.14 8.94
N ALA A 88 -10.72 -4.95 7.84
CA ALA A 88 -10.95 -5.99 6.85
C ALA A 88 -9.66 -6.45 6.14
N VAL A 89 -8.79 -5.51 5.77
CA VAL A 89 -7.50 -5.80 5.14
C VAL A 89 -6.58 -6.55 6.09
N ASN A 90 -6.47 -6.09 7.33
CA ASN A 90 -5.63 -6.74 8.33
C ASN A 90 -6.13 -8.16 8.65
N ALA A 91 -7.43 -8.35 8.85
CA ALA A 91 -8.01 -9.67 9.12
C ALA A 91 -7.74 -10.67 7.97
N ARG A 92 -7.66 -10.19 6.75
CA ARG A 92 -7.50 -11.05 5.56
C ARG A 92 -6.04 -11.27 5.16
N PHE A 93 -5.17 -10.29 5.38
CA PHE A 93 -3.85 -10.26 4.74
C PHE A 93 -2.67 -10.13 5.69
N ALA A 94 -2.87 -9.68 6.92
CA ALA A 94 -1.81 -9.61 7.91
C ALA A 94 -1.65 -10.97 8.61
N SER A 95 -0.41 -11.46 8.67
CA SER A 95 -0.08 -12.57 9.54
C SER A 95 0.10 -12.09 10.98
N SER A 96 0.08 -13.01 11.93
CA SER A 96 0.39 -12.72 13.35
C SER A 96 1.82 -12.21 13.55
N SER A 97 2.72 -12.42 12.60
CA SER A 97 4.10 -11.94 12.61
C SER A 97 4.29 -10.60 11.88
N GLY A 98 3.21 -9.95 11.44
CA GLY A 98 3.29 -8.67 10.72
C GLY A 98 3.74 -8.78 9.26
N VAL A 99 3.72 -9.98 8.69
CA VAL A 99 3.95 -10.17 7.25
C VAL A 99 2.64 -9.95 6.50
N TYR A 100 2.69 -9.08 5.50
CA TYR A 100 1.60 -8.88 4.55
C TYR A 100 1.96 -9.63 3.26
N LEU A 101 1.27 -10.75 3.00
CA LEU A 101 1.42 -11.60 1.81
C LEU A 101 2.71 -12.36 1.68
N ASP A 102 3.72 -11.68 1.23
CA ASP A 102 5.06 -12.14 1.01
C ASP A 102 6.05 -11.06 1.46
N LEU A 103 7.32 -11.34 1.28
CA LEU A 103 8.39 -10.49 1.76
C LEU A 103 8.91 -9.50 0.70
N LEU A 104 8.11 -9.11 -0.29
CA LEU A 104 8.48 -8.03 -1.22
C LEU A 104 8.45 -6.67 -0.53
N GLN A 105 9.37 -5.77 -0.90
CA GLN A 105 9.47 -4.43 -0.32
C GLN A 105 8.11 -3.70 -0.31
N THR A 106 7.43 -3.67 -1.44
CA THR A 106 6.14 -2.95 -1.59
C THR A 106 5.04 -3.53 -0.70
N HIS A 107 5.04 -4.84 -0.42
CA HIS A 107 4.00 -5.49 0.38
C HIS A 107 4.10 -5.19 1.87
N SER A 108 5.29 -4.97 2.38
CA SER A 108 5.49 -4.48 3.75
C SER A 108 5.40 -2.95 3.83
N LEU A 109 5.89 -2.26 2.81
CA LEU A 109 5.93 -0.81 2.75
C LEU A 109 4.56 -0.16 2.69
N MET A 110 3.69 -0.58 1.76
CA MET A 110 2.42 0.11 1.53
C MET A 110 1.52 0.12 2.76
N PRO A 111 1.32 -1.00 3.48
CA PRO A 111 0.59 -0.96 4.74
C PRO A 111 1.19 -0.02 5.79
N LEU A 112 2.53 0.02 5.92
CA LEU A 112 3.23 0.93 6.84
C LEU A 112 3.03 2.40 6.45
N ALA A 113 3.38 2.75 5.21
CA ALA A 113 3.35 4.13 4.71
C ALA A 113 1.95 4.73 4.68
N THR A 114 0.92 3.90 4.54
CA THR A 114 -0.48 4.35 4.53
C THR A 114 -1.14 4.30 5.91
N GLY A 115 -0.43 3.83 6.95
CA GLY A 115 -0.95 3.72 8.32
C GLY A 115 -2.04 2.67 8.46
N LEU A 116 -1.98 1.62 7.66
CA LEU A 116 -2.92 0.51 7.69
C LEU A 116 -2.52 -0.54 8.74
N VAL A 117 -1.22 -0.64 9.05
CA VAL A 117 -0.68 -1.62 10.00
C VAL A 117 -1.15 -1.30 11.42
N PRO A 118 -1.70 -2.27 12.17
CA PRO A 118 -1.99 -2.08 13.58
C PRO A 118 -0.72 -1.78 14.37
N ALA A 119 -0.82 -0.92 15.39
CA ALA A 119 0.32 -0.53 16.23
C ALA A 119 1.08 -1.72 16.83
N ALA A 120 0.37 -2.79 17.18
CA ALA A 120 0.96 -4.01 17.73
C ALA A 120 1.87 -4.76 16.74
N LEU A 121 1.68 -4.59 15.44
CA LEU A 121 2.45 -5.26 14.38
C LEU A 121 3.46 -4.33 13.69
N GLU A 122 3.42 -3.02 13.97
CA GLU A 122 4.20 -2.03 13.24
C GLU A 122 5.70 -2.29 13.27
N ASN A 123 6.25 -2.57 14.44
CA ASN A 123 7.68 -2.86 14.59
C ASN A 123 8.10 -4.15 13.85
N GLN A 124 7.24 -5.16 13.86
CA GLN A 124 7.50 -6.42 13.16
C GLN A 124 7.47 -6.22 11.64
N THR A 125 6.45 -5.53 11.13
CA THR A 125 6.33 -5.22 9.71
C THR A 125 7.48 -4.34 9.22
N ARG A 126 7.90 -3.36 10.04
CA ARG A 126 9.08 -2.53 9.76
C ARG A 126 10.36 -3.37 9.69
N GLY A 127 10.56 -4.27 10.64
CA GLY A 127 11.70 -5.20 10.62
C GLY A 127 11.69 -6.13 9.40
N HIS A 128 10.52 -6.50 8.86
CA HIS A 128 10.41 -7.24 7.61
C HIS A 128 10.84 -6.39 6.42
N LEU A 129 10.38 -5.14 6.33
CA LEU A 129 10.79 -4.21 5.27
C LEU A 129 12.29 -3.97 5.28
N GLU A 130 12.88 -3.72 6.44
CA GLU A 130 14.32 -3.49 6.58
C GLU A 130 15.15 -4.71 6.15
N ARG A 131 14.77 -5.91 6.59
CA ARG A 131 15.44 -7.15 6.16
C ARG A 131 15.30 -7.39 4.67
N GLN A 132 14.14 -7.08 4.10
CA GLN A 132 13.94 -7.20 2.66
C GLN A 132 14.89 -6.28 1.92
N ILE A 133 14.97 -5.01 2.29
CA ILE A 133 15.88 -4.03 1.66
C ILE A 133 17.33 -4.46 1.81
N MET A 134 17.78 -4.72 3.05
CA MET A 134 19.21 -4.85 3.35
C MET A 134 19.75 -6.24 3.05
N VAL A 135 18.96 -7.29 3.23
CA VAL A 135 19.45 -8.68 3.14
C VAL A 135 19.01 -9.32 1.84
N ALA A 136 17.72 -9.33 1.55
CA ALA A 136 17.21 -10.02 0.35
C ALA A 136 17.55 -9.28 -0.93
N ASP A 137 17.39 -7.97 -0.93
CA ASP A 137 17.61 -7.10 -2.08
C ASP A 137 18.97 -6.37 -2.04
N GLN A 138 19.81 -6.64 -1.03
CA GLN A 138 21.19 -6.14 -0.89
C GLN A 138 21.29 -4.60 -1.04
N GLY A 139 20.31 -3.87 -0.54
CA GLY A 139 20.21 -2.42 -0.64
C GLY A 139 19.58 -1.92 -1.94
N HIS A 140 19.24 -2.80 -2.87
CA HIS A 140 18.61 -2.39 -4.13
C HIS A 140 17.11 -2.13 -3.98
N LEU A 141 16.58 -1.25 -4.82
CA LEU A 141 15.15 -1.00 -4.95
C LEU A 141 14.47 -2.18 -5.66
N ASP A 142 13.41 -2.69 -5.02
CA ASP A 142 12.45 -3.62 -5.64
C ASP A 142 11.03 -3.04 -5.59
N THR A 143 10.95 -1.72 -5.77
CA THR A 143 9.69 -0.98 -5.82
C THR A 143 9.55 -0.32 -7.19
N GLY A 144 8.31 -0.22 -7.70
CA GLY A 144 8.03 0.59 -8.86
C GLY A 144 7.95 2.08 -8.51
N LEU A 145 7.59 2.93 -9.45
CA LEU A 145 7.57 4.39 -9.28
C LEU A 145 6.78 4.84 -8.03
N THR A 146 5.57 4.34 -7.87
CA THR A 146 4.72 4.66 -6.71
C THR A 146 5.33 4.15 -5.41
N GLY A 147 5.79 2.89 -5.40
CA GLY A 147 6.42 2.30 -4.23
C GLY A 147 7.69 3.04 -3.82
N THR A 148 8.52 3.47 -4.75
CA THR A 148 9.73 4.26 -4.47
C THR A 148 9.39 5.57 -3.77
N TYR A 149 8.36 6.28 -4.23
CA TYR A 149 7.90 7.51 -3.57
C TYR A 149 7.50 7.25 -2.10
N PHE A 150 6.67 6.24 -1.87
CA PHE A 150 6.24 5.89 -0.52
C PHE A 150 7.37 5.37 0.35
N LEU A 151 8.34 4.65 -0.22
CA LEU A 151 9.51 4.15 0.50
C LEU A 151 10.36 5.32 1.02
N PHE A 152 10.71 6.24 0.17
CA PHE A 152 11.53 7.39 0.56
C PHE A 152 10.80 8.25 1.58
N LYS A 153 9.52 8.54 1.33
CA LYS A 153 8.69 9.29 2.26
C LYS A 153 8.64 8.61 3.64
N HIS A 154 8.36 7.31 3.70
CA HIS A 154 8.26 6.56 4.94
C HIS A 154 9.59 6.51 5.70
N LEU A 155 10.70 6.20 5.02
CA LEU A 155 12.02 6.15 5.64
C LEU A 155 12.45 7.52 6.19
N MET A 156 12.13 8.61 5.49
CA MET A 156 12.36 9.97 5.99
C MET A 156 11.53 10.27 7.24
N GLU A 157 10.25 9.92 7.24
CA GLU A 157 9.34 10.15 8.37
C GLU A 157 9.76 9.42 9.64
N ILE A 158 10.32 8.21 9.50
CA ILE A 158 10.83 7.42 10.64
C ILE A 158 12.32 7.65 10.94
N GLY A 159 12.97 8.59 10.25
CA GLY A 159 14.37 8.97 10.48
C GLY A 159 15.42 7.95 10.01
N ARG A 160 15.07 6.98 9.15
CA ARG A 160 15.97 5.95 8.61
C ARG A 160 16.74 6.45 7.39
N ASN A 161 17.47 7.56 7.57
CA ASN A 161 18.32 8.16 6.54
C ASN A 161 19.51 7.26 6.15
N ASP A 162 19.92 6.37 7.05
CA ASP A 162 20.91 5.33 6.80
C ASP A 162 20.49 4.40 5.65
N LEU A 163 19.25 3.94 5.67
CA LEU A 163 18.69 3.11 4.61
C LEU A 163 18.55 3.87 3.29
N LEU A 164 18.08 5.13 3.36
CA LEU A 164 17.98 5.99 2.18
C LEU A 164 19.35 6.17 1.51
N PHE A 165 20.38 6.45 2.30
CA PHE A 165 21.74 6.58 1.78
C PHE A 165 22.22 5.28 1.14
N THR A 166 22.01 4.14 1.79
CA THR A 166 22.39 2.83 1.25
C THR A 166 21.71 2.56 -0.10
N ILE A 167 20.39 2.82 -0.19
CA ILE A 167 19.63 2.61 -1.42
C ILE A 167 20.10 3.54 -2.53
N ALA A 168 20.34 4.84 -2.21
CA ALA A 168 20.74 5.83 -3.20
C ALA A 168 22.19 5.67 -3.69
N ASN A 169 23.04 5.00 -2.91
CA ASN A 169 24.47 4.83 -3.21
C ASN A 169 24.80 3.49 -3.87
N GLN A 170 23.79 2.82 -4.45
CA GLN A 170 24.00 1.60 -5.25
C GLN A 170 24.58 1.97 -6.63
N THR A 171 25.64 1.28 -7.03
CA THR A 171 26.30 1.44 -8.34
C THR A 171 25.98 0.24 -9.25
#